data_e5c795ccfd3f392a65b2f9d0d7dc87fb
#
_entry.id   e5c795ccfd3f392a65b2f9d0d7dc87fb
#
_cell.length_a   1.000
_cell.length_b   1.000
_cell.length_c   1.000
_cell.angle_alpha   90.00
_cell.angle_beta   90.00
_cell.angle_gamma   90.00
#
_symmetry.space_group_name_H-M   'P 1'
#
loop_
_entity.id
_entity.type
_entity.pdbx_description
1 polymer ?
#
loop_
_entity_poly.entity_id
_entity_poly.type
_entity_poly.pdbx_seq_one_letter_code
_entity_poly.pdbx_strand_id
1 'polypeptide(L)'
;MTKTLEDQYRFYNNMYLPYLKSRHGTGFQQVQFDGVFSPLVPFELMIIKQDGKRVAGGVLHFKNDKVHFGFLGVSDGVFHQVKNGAQAAAYYFLCNEMHKRGVGKLFLGGSPPFIDNPLTRYKIRMTAKVDSSYHYQDRELVCCVPLKNSAGVQDFLTASPIISVNENKNHTGHFFPDKTSFDTIDDLKKEISLFARIGLSENYFYQPNDQSVPPSWKKLLLENGFLEGWMKVFFKCRYYCCLG
;
A
#
# COMPACT_ATOMS: atom_id res chain seq x y z
N MET A 1 -14.38 -7.28 -18.97
CA MET A 1 -15.27 -6.63 -17.98
C MET A 1 -16.67 -7.20 -18.09
N THR A 2 -17.39 -7.35 -17.00
CA THR A 2 -18.76 -7.87 -16.95
C THR A 2 -19.56 -7.16 -15.86
N LYS A 3 -20.92 -7.22 -15.98
CA LYS A 3 -21.85 -6.72 -14.98
C LYS A 3 -22.95 -7.72 -14.67
N THR A 4 -22.85 -8.95 -15.20
CA THR A 4 -23.90 -9.95 -15.00
C THR A 4 -23.94 -10.43 -13.55
N LEU A 5 -25.14 -10.66 -13.03
CA LEU A 5 -25.34 -11.11 -11.66
C LEU A 5 -24.68 -12.48 -11.41
N GLU A 6 -24.72 -13.36 -12.41
CA GLU A 6 -24.06 -14.67 -12.34
C GLU A 6 -22.55 -14.53 -12.13
N ASP A 7 -21.90 -13.64 -12.89
CA ASP A 7 -20.45 -13.39 -12.74
C ASP A 7 -20.11 -12.78 -11.39
N GLN A 8 -20.97 -11.89 -10.86
CA GLN A 8 -20.81 -11.30 -9.53
C GLN A 8 -20.87 -12.36 -8.44
N TYR A 9 -21.89 -13.25 -8.46
CA TYR A 9 -22.01 -14.35 -7.50
C TYR A 9 -20.85 -15.33 -7.59
N ARG A 10 -20.43 -15.70 -8.80
CA ARG A 10 -19.26 -16.58 -8.99
C ARG A 10 -17.98 -15.93 -8.49
N PHE A 11 -17.76 -14.66 -8.79
CA PHE A 11 -16.59 -13.95 -8.29
C PHE A 11 -16.59 -13.89 -6.75
N TYR A 12 -17.70 -13.49 -6.16
CA TYR A 12 -17.81 -13.33 -4.73
C TYR A 12 -17.53 -14.64 -3.97
N ASN A 13 -18.22 -15.72 -4.36
CA ASN A 13 -18.17 -16.98 -3.64
C ASN A 13 -16.94 -17.84 -3.97
N ASN A 14 -16.45 -17.80 -5.21
CA ASN A 14 -15.41 -18.72 -5.67
C ASN A 14 -14.03 -18.05 -5.83
N MET A 15 -13.95 -16.72 -5.71
CA MET A 15 -12.69 -16.00 -5.87
C MET A 15 -12.41 -15.07 -4.67
N TYR A 16 -13.34 -14.16 -4.36
CA TYR A 16 -13.13 -13.15 -3.33
C TYR A 16 -13.11 -13.74 -1.92
N LEU A 17 -14.16 -14.42 -1.50
CA LEU A 17 -14.23 -15.01 -0.15
C LEU A 17 -13.14 -16.06 0.11
N PRO A 18 -12.89 -17.04 -0.78
CA PRO A 18 -11.82 -18.00 -0.59
C PRO A 18 -10.44 -17.33 -0.50
N TYR A 19 -10.21 -16.30 -1.32
CA TYR A 19 -8.96 -15.56 -1.29
C TYR A 19 -8.75 -14.81 0.03
N LEU A 20 -9.78 -14.11 0.54
CA LEU A 20 -9.71 -13.46 1.85
C LEU A 20 -9.44 -14.46 2.97
N LYS A 21 -10.16 -15.57 2.99
CA LYS A 21 -9.99 -16.64 3.97
C LYS A 21 -8.56 -17.21 3.95
N SER A 22 -8.00 -17.44 2.76
CA SER A 22 -6.63 -17.95 2.63
C SER A 22 -5.56 -16.96 3.09
N ARG A 23 -5.83 -15.65 2.99
CA ARG A 23 -4.89 -14.58 3.35
C ARG A 23 -4.94 -14.16 4.81
N HIS A 24 -6.13 -14.16 5.40
CA HIS A 24 -6.38 -13.54 6.70
C HIS A 24 -6.93 -14.52 7.74
N GLY A 25 -7.10 -15.79 7.38
CA GLY A 25 -7.68 -16.81 8.26
C GLY A 25 -9.15 -16.52 8.56
N THR A 26 -9.56 -16.74 9.81
CA THR A 26 -10.96 -16.55 10.26
C THR A 26 -11.24 -15.15 10.83
N GLY A 27 -10.19 -14.35 11.03
CA GLY A 27 -10.30 -13.04 11.70
C GLY A 27 -10.53 -11.85 10.76
N PHE A 28 -10.79 -12.06 9.47
CA PHE A 28 -10.99 -10.96 8.56
C PHE A 28 -12.42 -10.40 8.61
N GLN A 29 -12.54 -9.09 8.45
CA GLN A 29 -13.84 -8.45 8.30
C GLN A 29 -14.37 -8.70 6.87
N GLN A 30 -15.38 -9.54 6.77
CA GLN A 30 -16.04 -9.84 5.49
C GLN A 30 -16.92 -8.67 5.06
N VAL A 31 -16.67 -8.15 3.87
CA VAL A 31 -17.61 -7.24 3.21
C VAL A 31 -18.69 -8.08 2.53
N GLN A 32 -19.96 -7.81 2.86
CA GLN A 32 -21.10 -8.53 2.30
C GLN A 32 -21.23 -8.30 0.79
N PHE A 33 -21.95 -9.18 0.10
CA PHE A 33 -22.14 -9.12 -1.35
C PHE A 33 -22.59 -7.73 -1.84
N ASP A 34 -23.60 -7.16 -1.18
CA ASP A 34 -24.15 -5.83 -1.53
C ASP A 34 -23.16 -4.68 -1.25
N GLY A 35 -22.20 -4.89 -0.36
CA GLY A 35 -21.12 -3.94 -0.12
C GLY A 35 -20.02 -4.02 -1.20
N VAL A 36 -19.80 -5.21 -1.75
CA VAL A 36 -18.87 -5.41 -2.87
C VAL A 36 -19.44 -4.89 -4.18
N PHE A 37 -20.73 -5.14 -4.43
CA PHE A 37 -21.45 -4.78 -5.65
C PHE A 37 -22.58 -3.77 -5.35
N SER A 38 -22.21 -2.70 -4.65
CA SER A 38 -23.19 -1.68 -4.25
C SER A 38 -23.86 -1.05 -5.47
N PRO A 39 -25.22 -1.05 -5.54
CA PRO A 39 -25.93 -0.38 -6.61
C PRO A 39 -25.80 1.15 -6.56
N LEU A 40 -25.37 1.68 -5.42
CA LEU A 40 -25.20 3.13 -5.22
C LEU A 40 -23.94 3.70 -5.89
N VAL A 41 -23.00 2.82 -6.30
CA VAL A 41 -21.75 3.24 -6.95
C VAL A 41 -21.62 2.46 -8.25
N PRO A 42 -21.48 3.12 -9.40
CA PRO A 42 -21.20 2.43 -10.65
C PRO A 42 -19.97 1.54 -10.52
N PHE A 43 -20.10 0.30 -10.96
CA PHE A 43 -19.00 -0.66 -10.88
C PHE A 43 -18.89 -1.51 -12.16
N GLU A 44 -17.72 -2.10 -12.33
CA GLU A 44 -17.47 -3.18 -13.29
C GLU A 44 -16.65 -4.28 -12.59
N LEU A 45 -17.00 -5.53 -12.92
CA LEU A 45 -16.25 -6.68 -12.49
C LEU A 45 -15.25 -7.08 -13.59
N MET A 46 -13.98 -7.06 -13.27
CA MET A 46 -12.91 -7.56 -14.12
C MET A 46 -12.65 -9.03 -13.80
N ILE A 47 -12.65 -9.88 -14.82
CA ILE A 47 -12.28 -11.30 -14.70
C ILE A 47 -11.08 -11.56 -15.61
N ILE A 48 -10.03 -12.11 -15.02
CA ILE A 48 -8.84 -12.60 -15.73
C ILE A 48 -9.01 -14.09 -15.99
N LYS A 49 -8.79 -14.47 -17.25
CA LYS A 49 -8.83 -15.86 -17.67
C LYS A 49 -7.47 -16.31 -18.21
N GLN A 50 -7.11 -17.53 -17.89
CA GLN A 50 -5.98 -18.24 -18.47
C GLN A 50 -6.50 -19.54 -19.07
N ASP A 51 -6.26 -19.79 -20.35
CA ASP A 51 -6.76 -20.97 -21.08
C ASP A 51 -8.28 -21.21 -20.89
N GLY A 52 -9.05 -20.13 -20.99
CA GLY A 52 -10.50 -20.12 -20.78
C GLY A 52 -10.98 -20.22 -19.33
N LYS A 53 -10.11 -20.59 -18.40
CA LYS A 53 -10.42 -20.72 -16.96
C LYS A 53 -10.25 -19.37 -16.24
N ARG A 54 -11.17 -19.05 -15.35
CA ARG A 54 -11.09 -17.85 -14.50
C ARG A 54 -10.00 -18.05 -13.43
N VAL A 55 -9.01 -17.19 -13.37
CA VAL A 55 -7.89 -17.30 -12.42
C VAL A 55 -7.84 -16.18 -11.40
N ALA A 56 -8.26 -14.98 -11.77
CA ALA A 56 -8.33 -13.83 -10.86
C ALA A 56 -9.43 -12.87 -11.31
N GLY A 57 -9.77 -11.92 -10.45
CA GLY A 57 -10.67 -10.82 -10.77
C GLY A 57 -10.64 -9.75 -9.69
N GLY A 58 -11.37 -8.67 -9.96
CA GLY A 58 -11.54 -7.60 -8.99
C GLY A 58 -12.61 -6.62 -9.45
N VAL A 59 -13.12 -5.85 -8.51
CA VAL A 59 -14.20 -4.89 -8.73
C VAL A 59 -13.61 -3.50 -8.89
N LEU A 60 -14.04 -2.81 -9.93
CA LEU A 60 -13.75 -1.42 -10.22
C LEU A 60 -14.96 -0.58 -9.83
N HIS A 61 -14.77 0.36 -8.95
CA HIS A 61 -15.79 1.36 -8.62
C HIS A 61 -15.45 2.69 -9.28
N PHE A 62 -16.43 3.26 -9.95
CA PHE A 62 -16.30 4.53 -10.62
C PHE A 62 -16.96 5.62 -9.76
N LYS A 63 -16.17 6.55 -9.25
CA LYS A 63 -16.67 7.65 -8.42
C LYS A 63 -16.09 8.96 -8.92
N ASN A 64 -16.95 9.82 -9.45
CA ASN A 64 -16.57 11.04 -10.15
C ASN A 64 -15.60 10.71 -11.32
N ASP A 65 -14.44 11.35 -11.37
CA ASP A 65 -13.37 11.14 -12.33
C ASP A 65 -12.33 10.07 -11.92
N LYS A 66 -12.63 9.34 -10.83
CA LYS A 66 -11.70 8.41 -10.20
C LYS A 66 -12.18 6.97 -10.34
N VAL A 67 -11.23 6.08 -10.58
CA VAL A 67 -11.47 4.63 -10.60
C VAL A 67 -10.77 3.98 -9.42
N HIS A 68 -11.53 3.22 -8.65
CA HIS A 68 -11.04 2.50 -7.47
C HIS A 68 -11.04 1.00 -7.75
N PHE A 69 -9.87 0.38 -7.68
CA PHE A 69 -9.75 -1.06 -7.74
C PHE A 69 -9.76 -1.64 -6.33
N GLY A 70 -10.81 -2.39 -6.05
CA GLY A 70 -10.99 -3.07 -4.78
C GLY A 70 -11.37 -4.53 -4.94
N PHE A 71 -11.53 -5.22 -3.82
CA PHE A 71 -12.11 -6.55 -3.75
C PHE A 71 -11.44 -7.57 -4.69
N LEU A 72 -10.11 -7.60 -4.71
CA LEU A 72 -9.35 -8.58 -5.48
C LEU A 72 -9.68 -10.01 -5.01
N GLY A 73 -9.89 -10.90 -5.94
CA GLY A 73 -10.11 -12.33 -5.71
C GLY A 73 -9.27 -13.20 -6.64
N VAL A 74 -8.89 -14.38 -6.15
CA VAL A 74 -8.18 -15.40 -6.92
C VAL A 74 -8.97 -16.71 -6.81
N SER A 75 -9.11 -17.45 -7.90
CA SER A 75 -9.91 -18.68 -7.95
C SER A 75 -9.56 -19.63 -6.81
N ASP A 76 -10.59 -20.04 -6.09
CA ASP A 76 -10.55 -20.98 -4.98
C ASP A 76 -9.58 -20.57 -3.84
N GLY A 77 -9.13 -19.31 -3.80
CA GLY A 77 -8.13 -18.82 -2.85
C GLY A 77 -6.78 -19.53 -2.94
N VAL A 78 -6.51 -20.24 -4.05
CA VAL A 78 -5.36 -21.13 -4.14
C VAL A 78 -4.05 -20.35 -4.23
N PHE A 79 -3.19 -20.56 -3.26
CA PHE A 79 -1.87 -19.93 -3.19
C PHE A 79 -1.00 -20.18 -4.44
N HIS A 80 -1.17 -21.33 -5.09
CA HIS A 80 -0.53 -21.67 -6.36
C HIS A 80 -0.84 -20.66 -7.46
N GLN A 81 -2.11 -20.24 -7.62
CA GLN A 81 -2.49 -19.22 -8.60
C GLN A 81 -1.84 -17.87 -8.33
N VAL A 82 -1.68 -17.51 -7.06
CA VAL A 82 -0.96 -16.28 -6.67
C VAL A 82 0.52 -16.38 -7.03
N LYS A 83 1.17 -17.52 -6.76
CA LYS A 83 2.56 -17.79 -7.17
C LYS A 83 2.75 -17.75 -8.67
N ASN A 84 1.77 -18.23 -9.43
CA ASN A 84 1.76 -18.21 -10.90
C ASN A 84 1.42 -16.82 -11.48
N GLY A 85 1.34 -15.80 -10.65
CA GLY A 85 1.19 -14.41 -11.10
C GLY A 85 -0.25 -13.96 -11.36
N ALA A 86 -1.28 -14.72 -10.97
CA ALA A 86 -2.67 -14.33 -11.19
C ALA A 86 -3.02 -12.95 -10.63
N GLN A 87 -2.50 -12.61 -9.45
CA GLN A 87 -2.66 -11.29 -8.85
C GLN A 87 -1.94 -10.21 -9.69
N ALA A 88 -0.69 -10.45 -10.09
CA ALA A 88 0.08 -9.51 -10.91
C ALA A 88 -0.60 -9.30 -12.27
N ALA A 89 -1.11 -10.36 -12.89
CA ALA A 89 -1.89 -10.28 -14.13
C ALA A 89 -3.14 -9.39 -13.95
N ALA A 90 -3.86 -9.51 -12.83
CA ALA A 90 -5.01 -8.66 -12.56
C ALA A 90 -4.63 -7.17 -12.56
N TYR A 91 -3.56 -6.79 -11.87
CA TYR A 91 -3.08 -5.40 -11.88
C TYR A 91 -2.58 -4.96 -13.27
N TYR A 92 -1.84 -5.81 -13.96
CA TYR A 92 -1.34 -5.49 -15.30
C TYR A 92 -2.48 -5.21 -16.29
N PHE A 93 -3.44 -6.12 -16.40
CA PHE A 93 -4.58 -5.93 -17.30
C PHE A 93 -5.47 -4.78 -16.88
N LEU A 94 -5.62 -4.54 -15.57
CA LEU A 94 -6.31 -3.38 -15.06
C LEU A 94 -5.66 -2.07 -15.54
N CYS A 95 -4.36 -1.90 -15.30
CA CYS A 95 -3.64 -0.69 -15.73
C CYS A 95 -3.73 -0.48 -17.24
N ASN A 96 -3.55 -1.54 -18.01
CA ASN A 96 -3.66 -1.48 -19.47
C ASN A 96 -5.07 -1.10 -19.95
N GLU A 97 -6.10 -1.66 -19.34
CA GLU A 97 -7.49 -1.33 -19.68
C GLU A 97 -7.85 0.11 -19.30
N MET A 98 -7.44 0.55 -18.11
CA MET A 98 -7.71 1.92 -17.65
C MET A 98 -6.95 2.94 -18.50
N HIS A 99 -5.73 2.63 -18.91
CA HIS A 99 -4.96 3.46 -19.84
C HIS A 99 -5.68 3.59 -21.19
N LYS A 100 -6.16 2.48 -21.78
CA LYS A 100 -6.92 2.51 -23.03
C LYS A 100 -8.20 3.33 -22.94
N ARG A 101 -8.83 3.39 -21.77
CA ARG A 101 -10.03 4.20 -21.51
C ARG A 101 -9.72 5.66 -21.20
N GLY A 102 -8.45 6.08 -21.20
CA GLY A 102 -8.04 7.44 -20.87
C GLY A 102 -8.22 7.81 -19.40
N VAL A 103 -8.27 6.83 -18.49
CA VAL A 103 -8.37 7.08 -17.05
C VAL A 103 -7.05 7.67 -16.57
N GLY A 104 -7.08 8.92 -16.12
CA GLY A 104 -5.88 9.63 -15.65
C GLY A 104 -5.38 9.14 -14.29
N LYS A 105 -6.25 8.59 -13.44
CA LYS A 105 -5.90 8.18 -12.09
C LYS A 105 -6.64 6.92 -11.64
N LEU A 106 -5.87 5.93 -11.20
CA LEU A 106 -6.37 4.65 -10.72
C LEU A 106 -5.94 4.43 -9.27
N PHE A 107 -6.91 4.24 -8.38
CA PHE A 107 -6.67 3.96 -6.98
C PHE A 107 -6.62 2.46 -6.71
N LEU A 108 -5.53 1.99 -6.12
CA LEU A 108 -5.27 0.57 -5.87
C LEU A 108 -5.69 0.10 -4.46
N GLY A 109 -6.53 0.89 -3.78
CA GLY A 109 -6.98 0.61 -2.42
C GLY A 109 -5.94 0.92 -1.34
N GLY A 110 -6.33 0.80 -0.08
CA GLY A 110 -5.49 1.10 1.08
C GLY A 110 -4.29 0.18 1.25
N SER A 111 -3.30 0.65 1.99
CA SER A 111 -2.15 -0.12 2.47
C SER A 111 -1.75 0.38 3.86
N PRO A 112 -1.15 -0.44 4.71
CA PRO A 112 -0.60 0.02 5.97
C PRO A 112 0.44 1.13 5.78
N PRO A 113 0.60 2.08 6.74
CA PRO A 113 1.49 3.23 6.63
C PRO A 113 2.98 2.86 6.78
N PHE A 114 3.31 1.61 6.71
CA PHE A 114 4.68 1.10 6.81
C PHE A 114 5.22 0.82 5.41
N ILE A 115 6.34 1.45 5.06
CA ILE A 115 6.97 1.29 3.74
C ILE A 115 7.40 -0.17 3.54
N ASP A 116 7.83 -0.84 4.61
CA ASP A 116 8.25 -2.24 4.56
C ASP A 116 7.10 -3.25 4.54
N ASN A 117 5.87 -2.81 4.70
CA ASN A 117 4.75 -3.70 4.58
C ASN A 117 4.72 -4.36 3.18
N PRO A 118 4.60 -5.70 3.08
CA PRO A 118 4.63 -6.41 1.80
C PRO A 118 3.61 -5.89 0.77
N LEU A 119 2.41 -5.48 1.21
CA LEU A 119 1.40 -4.92 0.33
C LEU A 119 1.82 -3.53 -0.19
N THR A 120 2.35 -2.68 0.68
CA THR A 120 2.89 -1.36 0.33
C THR A 120 4.02 -1.51 -0.68
N ARG A 121 5.02 -2.33 -0.38
CA ARG A 121 6.15 -2.63 -1.29
C ARG A 121 5.70 -3.20 -2.63
N TYR A 122 4.70 -4.08 -2.62
CA TYR A 122 4.13 -4.65 -3.84
C TYR A 122 3.57 -3.55 -4.76
N LYS A 123 2.74 -2.66 -4.21
CA LYS A 123 2.15 -1.55 -4.97
C LYS A 123 3.21 -0.55 -5.46
N ILE A 124 4.20 -0.22 -4.64
CA ILE A 124 5.33 0.66 -5.05
C ILE A 124 6.11 0.04 -6.21
N ARG A 125 6.37 -1.27 -6.20
CA ARG A 125 7.02 -1.98 -7.32
C ARG A 125 6.21 -1.90 -8.61
N MET A 126 4.91 -1.70 -8.52
CA MET A 126 4.02 -1.44 -9.65
C MET A 126 3.93 0.05 -10.01
N THR A 127 4.88 0.86 -9.55
CA THR A 127 4.94 2.32 -9.76
C THR A 127 3.80 3.12 -9.13
N ALA A 128 3.04 2.53 -8.21
CA ALA A 128 2.04 3.28 -7.46
C ALA A 128 2.70 4.30 -6.54
N LYS A 129 2.05 5.45 -6.40
CA LYS A 129 2.47 6.54 -5.51
C LYS A 129 1.45 6.72 -4.39
N VAL A 130 1.91 7.29 -3.28
CA VAL A 130 1.01 7.74 -2.21
C VAL A 130 0.21 8.93 -2.71
N ASP A 131 -1.09 8.95 -2.48
CA ASP A 131 -1.97 10.00 -2.95
C ASP A 131 -2.62 10.76 -1.80
N SER A 132 -2.32 12.05 -1.71
CA SER A 132 -2.90 12.97 -0.74
C SER A 132 -4.32 13.43 -1.09
N SER A 133 -4.75 13.25 -2.34
CA SER A 133 -6.08 13.70 -2.80
C SER A 133 -7.23 12.75 -2.39
N TYR A 134 -6.90 11.58 -1.87
CA TYR A 134 -7.90 10.65 -1.38
C TYR A 134 -8.22 10.94 0.08
N HIS A 135 -9.20 11.78 0.32
CA HIS A 135 -9.73 12.01 1.64
C HIS A 135 -10.77 10.92 1.96
N TYR A 136 -10.35 9.89 2.69
CA TYR A 136 -11.32 9.17 3.51
C TYR A 136 -11.78 10.15 4.58
N GLN A 137 -13.10 10.31 4.67
CA GLN A 137 -13.72 11.17 5.67
C GLN A 137 -13.20 10.78 7.05
N ASP A 138 -12.44 11.65 7.66
CA ASP A 138 -12.16 11.89 9.09
C ASP A 138 -12.14 10.71 10.10
N ARG A 139 -11.98 9.45 9.71
CA ARG A 139 -12.40 8.37 10.59
C ARG A 139 -11.33 7.68 11.40
N GLU A 140 -10.05 7.70 11.04
CA GLU A 140 -9.08 6.99 11.91
C GLU A 140 -7.70 7.66 11.88
N LEU A 141 -7.41 8.38 12.96
CA LEU A 141 -6.06 8.76 13.32
C LEU A 141 -5.45 7.63 14.13
N VAL A 142 -4.45 6.95 13.63
CA VAL A 142 -3.59 6.13 14.48
C VAL A 142 -2.42 6.97 14.93
N CYS A 143 -2.38 7.24 16.22
CA CYS A 143 -1.26 7.90 16.87
C CYS A 143 -0.32 6.82 17.40
N CYS A 144 0.87 6.69 16.82
CA CYS A 144 1.94 5.89 17.40
C CYS A 144 2.72 6.79 18.36
N VAL A 145 2.50 6.63 19.66
CA VAL A 145 3.28 7.30 20.70
C VAL A 145 4.22 6.27 21.32
N PRO A 146 5.53 6.34 21.09
CA PRO A 146 6.46 5.52 21.85
C PRO A 146 6.44 5.96 23.32
N LEU A 147 5.87 5.11 24.19
CA LEU A 147 5.75 5.39 25.62
C LEU A 147 7.10 5.30 26.35
N LYS A 148 8.04 4.53 25.79
CA LYS A 148 9.41 4.37 26.29
C LYS A 148 10.37 4.26 25.11
N ASN A 149 11.54 4.86 25.26
CA ASN A 149 12.64 4.63 24.34
C ASN A 149 13.36 3.33 24.73
N SER A 150 12.78 2.18 24.35
CA SER A 150 13.35 0.86 24.59
C SER A 150 13.97 0.29 23.33
N ALA A 151 14.90 -0.65 23.46
CA ALA A 151 15.52 -1.34 22.34
C ALA A 151 14.46 -1.89 21.36
N GLY A 152 13.42 -2.54 21.87
CA GLY A 152 12.36 -3.08 21.02
C GLY A 152 11.56 -2.03 20.25
N VAL A 153 11.40 -0.82 20.79
CA VAL A 153 10.78 0.30 20.04
C VAL A 153 11.71 0.79 18.94
N GLN A 154 13.01 0.87 19.23
CA GLN A 154 14.02 1.26 18.24
C GLN A 154 14.12 0.24 17.12
N ASP A 155 14.21 -1.04 17.46
CA ASP A 155 14.22 -2.14 16.48
C ASP A 155 12.99 -2.08 15.57
N PHE A 156 11.80 -1.85 16.15
CA PHE A 156 10.55 -1.71 15.38
C PHE A 156 10.60 -0.52 14.43
N LEU A 157 10.99 0.67 14.91
CA LEU A 157 11.05 1.88 14.07
C LEU A 157 12.08 1.76 12.95
N THR A 158 13.22 1.14 13.25
CA THR A 158 14.28 0.88 12.29
C THR A 158 13.83 -0.09 11.19
N ALA A 159 13.13 -1.17 11.58
CA ALA A 159 12.60 -2.16 10.66
C ALA A 159 11.36 -1.69 9.89
N SER A 160 10.69 -0.62 10.34
CA SER A 160 9.39 -0.22 9.83
C SER A 160 9.31 1.28 9.55
N PRO A 161 9.97 1.77 8.48
CA PRO A 161 9.83 3.16 8.06
C PRO A 161 8.36 3.55 7.85
N ILE A 162 7.96 4.72 8.35
CA ILE A 162 6.56 5.13 8.48
C ILE A 162 6.23 6.22 7.46
N ILE A 163 5.01 6.17 6.92
CA ILE A 163 4.41 7.29 6.18
C ILE A 163 3.39 7.96 7.09
N SER A 164 3.51 9.26 7.27
CA SER A 164 2.52 10.08 7.98
C SER A 164 1.89 11.13 7.06
N VAL A 165 0.87 11.79 7.56
CA VAL A 165 0.25 12.95 6.90
C VAL A 165 0.46 14.17 7.79
N ASN A 166 1.06 15.22 7.23
CA ASN A 166 1.26 16.47 7.95
C ASN A 166 -0.01 17.34 7.99
N GLU A 167 0.06 18.51 8.66
CA GLU A 167 -1.07 19.44 8.81
C GLU A 167 -1.60 19.96 7.47
N ASN A 168 -0.72 20.07 6.48
CA ASN A 168 -1.05 20.49 5.11
C ASN A 168 -1.61 19.34 4.25
N LYS A 169 -1.90 18.19 4.86
CA LYS A 169 -2.39 16.96 4.20
C LYS A 169 -1.39 16.36 3.22
N ASN A 170 -0.12 16.70 3.32
CA ASN A 170 0.95 16.09 2.53
C ASN A 170 1.48 14.84 3.20
N HIS A 171 1.88 13.85 2.42
CA HIS A 171 2.50 12.64 2.94
C HIS A 171 3.99 12.85 3.19
N THR A 172 4.43 12.45 4.37
CA THR A 172 5.80 12.59 4.85
C THR A 172 6.37 11.24 5.22
N GLY A 173 7.57 10.94 4.78
CA GLY A 173 8.29 9.71 5.11
C GLY A 173 9.17 9.89 6.34
N HIS A 174 9.16 8.88 7.23
CA HIS A 174 9.98 8.84 8.44
C HIS A 174 10.85 7.60 8.41
N PHE A 175 12.15 7.81 8.38
CA PHE A 175 13.17 6.79 8.25
C PHE A 175 14.09 6.80 9.47
N PHE A 176 14.43 5.63 9.98
CA PHE A 176 15.25 5.45 11.18
C PHE A 176 16.47 4.59 10.81
N PRO A 177 17.49 5.16 10.14
CA PRO A 177 18.66 4.40 9.75
C PRO A 177 19.49 4.02 10.99
N ASP A 178 19.82 2.74 11.09
CA ASP A 178 20.71 2.20 12.10
C ASP A 178 21.85 1.43 11.41
N LYS A 179 23.00 1.39 12.04
CA LYS A 179 24.18 0.64 11.54
C LYS A 179 23.91 -0.86 11.38
N THR A 180 22.95 -1.40 12.14
CA THR A 180 22.56 -2.81 12.06
C THR A 180 21.53 -3.08 10.97
N SER A 181 20.94 -2.03 10.39
CA SER A 181 19.86 -2.15 9.41
C SER A 181 20.35 -2.31 7.98
N PHE A 182 21.60 -1.92 7.72
CA PHE A 182 22.19 -1.97 6.39
C PHE A 182 23.63 -2.50 6.49
N ASP A 183 23.87 -3.60 5.79
CA ASP A 183 25.19 -4.20 5.73
C ASP A 183 26.15 -3.34 4.91
N THR A 184 25.62 -2.62 3.94
CA THR A 184 26.41 -1.81 3.01
C THR A 184 25.76 -0.45 2.72
N ILE A 185 26.57 0.49 2.23
CA ILE A 185 26.09 1.79 1.73
C ILE A 185 25.15 1.63 0.52
N ASP A 186 25.30 0.54 -0.25
CA ASP A 186 24.44 0.27 -1.40
C ASP A 186 23.06 -0.22 -0.98
N ASP A 187 22.91 -0.87 0.16
CA ASP A 187 21.60 -1.21 0.72
C ASP A 187 20.88 0.04 1.19
N LEU A 188 21.58 0.96 1.84
CA LEU A 188 21.04 2.29 2.17
C LEU A 188 20.59 3.05 0.91
N LYS A 189 21.38 3.05 -0.18
CA LYS A 189 21.00 3.69 -1.45
C LYS A 189 19.74 3.08 -2.04
N LYS A 190 19.56 1.77 -1.98
CA LYS A 190 18.33 1.09 -2.45
C LYS A 190 17.11 1.58 -1.67
N GLU A 191 17.23 1.71 -0.35
CA GLU A 191 16.15 2.19 0.49
C GLU A 191 15.82 3.66 0.20
N ILE A 192 16.82 4.54 0.12
CA ILE A 192 16.65 5.95 -0.28
C ILE A 192 15.92 6.04 -1.63
N SER A 193 16.30 5.20 -2.60
CA SER A 193 15.64 5.20 -3.92
C SER A 193 14.18 4.74 -3.85
N LEU A 194 13.80 3.94 -2.87
CA LEU A 194 12.40 3.56 -2.63
C LEU A 194 11.60 4.77 -2.16
N PHE A 195 12.09 5.53 -1.19
CA PHE A 195 11.43 6.75 -0.71
C PHE A 195 11.22 7.77 -1.82
N ALA A 196 12.19 7.96 -2.70
CA ALA A 196 12.09 8.88 -3.83
C ALA A 196 10.98 8.51 -4.83
N ARG A 197 10.61 7.23 -4.93
CA ARG A 197 9.60 6.73 -5.89
C ARG A 197 8.16 6.85 -5.43
N ILE A 198 7.91 6.87 -4.13
CA ILE A 198 6.55 6.78 -3.58
C ILE A 198 5.78 8.10 -3.55
N GLY A 199 6.40 9.21 -3.97
CA GLY A 199 5.73 10.51 -4.11
C GLY A 199 5.45 11.20 -2.79
N LEU A 200 6.32 11.04 -1.81
CA LEU A 200 6.28 11.78 -0.55
C LEU A 200 6.72 13.22 -0.78
N SER A 201 6.08 14.16 -0.07
CA SER A 201 6.42 15.59 -0.15
C SER A 201 7.74 15.91 0.55
N GLU A 202 7.99 15.21 1.66
CA GLU A 202 9.16 15.38 2.49
C GLU A 202 9.59 14.02 3.05
N ASN A 203 10.89 13.87 3.28
CA ASN A 203 11.45 12.69 3.92
C ASN A 203 12.35 13.14 5.06
N TYR A 204 12.15 12.55 6.23
CA TYR A 204 12.96 12.78 7.42
C TYR A 204 13.73 11.52 7.78
N PHE A 205 14.95 11.71 8.26
CA PHE A 205 15.67 10.66 8.96
C PHE A 205 15.92 11.04 10.41
N TYR A 206 15.90 10.05 11.28
CA TYR A 206 16.03 10.22 12.72
C TYR A 206 17.19 9.38 13.22
N GLN A 207 17.93 9.92 14.17
CA GLN A 207 18.98 9.17 14.84
C GLN A 207 18.39 8.46 16.07
N PRO A 208 18.38 7.12 16.11
CA PRO A 208 17.99 6.39 17.30
C PRO A 208 19.09 6.56 18.35
N ASN A 209 18.80 7.23 19.47
CA ASN A 209 19.71 7.48 20.60
C ASN A 209 21.08 8.09 20.22
N ASP A 210 22.05 8.00 21.17
CA ASP A 210 23.43 8.48 21.05
C ASP A 210 24.27 7.74 19.98
N GLN A 211 23.69 6.80 19.25
CA GLN A 211 24.33 6.18 18.09
C GLN A 211 24.20 7.09 16.88
N SER A 212 25.24 7.85 16.63
CA SER A 212 25.28 8.72 15.46
C SER A 212 25.23 7.91 14.16
N VAL A 213 24.33 8.28 13.26
CA VAL A 213 24.36 7.84 11.87
C VAL A 213 25.76 8.12 11.31
N PRO A 214 26.44 7.16 10.65
CA PRO A 214 27.78 7.40 10.10
C PRO A 214 27.81 8.67 9.26
N PRO A 215 28.86 9.51 9.35
CA PRO A 215 28.92 10.76 8.59
C PRO A 215 28.71 10.58 7.08
N SER A 216 29.20 9.48 6.51
CA SER A 216 28.97 9.13 5.09
C SER A 216 27.51 8.86 4.77
N TRP A 217 26.76 8.25 5.68
CA TRP A 217 25.34 7.99 5.51
C TRP A 217 24.52 9.28 5.68
N LYS A 218 24.86 10.07 6.69
CA LYS A 218 24.23 11.39 6.90
C LYS A 218 24.39 12.27 5.67
N LYS A 219 25.61 12.32 5.11
CA LYS A 219 25.89 13.05 3.87
C LYS A 219 25.01 12.53 2.72
N LEU A 220 24.95 11.22 2.51
CA LEU A 220 24.15 10.59 1.45
C LEU A 220 22.66 10.90 1.59
N LEU A 221 22.10 10.84 2.82
CA LEU A 221 20.69 11.16 3.08
C LEU A 221 20.38 12.63 2.74
N LEU A 222 21.20 13.56 3.20
CA LEU A 222 21.04 14.99 2.93
C LEU A 222 21.14 15.30 1.43
N GLU A 223 22.10 14.69 0.73
CA GLU A 223 22.25 14.84 -0.73
C GLU A 223 21.05 14.30 -1.52
N ASN A 224 20.28 13.39 -0.95
CA ASN A 224 19.04 12.85 -1.53
C ASN A 224 17.76 13.52 -0.98
N GLY A 225 17.89 14.69 -0.35
CA GLY A 225 16.76 15.51 0.08
C GLY A 225 16.06 15.05 1.35
N PHE A 226 16.69 14.17 2.15
CA PHE A 226 16.18 13.86 3.48
C PHE A 226 16.51 14.99 4.45
N LEU A 227 15.56 15.31 5.31
CA LEU A 227 15.72 16.28 6.39
C LEU A 227 16.09 15.55 7.69
N GLU A 228 16.99 16.15 8.48
CA GLU A 228 17.31 15.62 9.80
C GLU A 228 16.18 15.94 10.78
N GLY A 229 15.61 14.90 11.40
CA GLY A 229 14.54 15.02 12.39
C GLY A 229 15.06 14.78 13.81
N TRP A 230 14.38 15.34 14.80
CA TRP A 230 14.64 15.10 16.22
C TRP A 230 13.54 14.22 16.80
N MET A 231 13.88 13.18 17.56
CA MET A 231 12.95 12.17 18.10
C MET A 231 11.91 12.68 19.11
N LYS A 232 11.72 13.99 19.24
CA LYS A 232 10.64 14.60 20.04
C LYS A 232 9.32 14.71 19.28
N VAL A 233 9.26 14.26 18.03
CA VAL A 233 8.07 14.41 17.20
C VAL A 233 7.08 13.30 17.56
N PHE A 234 5.96 13.69 18.12
CA PHE A 234 4.78 12.85 18.26
C PHE A 234 4.28 12.50 16.86
N PHE A 235 4.40 11.25 16.45
CA PHE A 235 3.86 10.79 15.17
C PHE A 235 2.33 10.77 15.28
N LYS A 236 1.66 11.77 14.75
CA LYS A 236 0.26 11.62 14.35
C LYS A 236 0.23 10.82 13.06
N CYS A 237 0.23 9.49 13.16
CA CYS A 237 -0.06 8.66 12.00
C CYS A 237 -1.57 8.70 11.77
N ARG A 238 -2.02 9.42 10.73
CA ARG A 238 -3.35 9.20 10.19
C ARG A 238 -3.30 7.94 9.35
N TYR A 239 -4.14 6.96 9.67
CA TYR A 239 -4.34 5.78 8.84
C TYR A 239 -5.01 6.21 7.54
N TYR A 240 -4.19 6.57 6.57
CA TYR A 240 -4.64 6.71 5.19
C TYR A 240 -3.57 6.10 4.30
N CYS A 241 -3.64 4.80 4.15
CA CYS A 241 -2.93 4.15 3.10
C CYS A 241 -3.84 4.02 1.89
N CYS A 242 -3.97 5.10 1.18
CA CYS A 242 -4.38 5.02 -0.20
C CYS A 242 -3.13 5.17 -1.04
N LEU A 243 -2.60 4.07 -1.51
CA LEU A 243 -1.78 4.10 -2.69
C LEU A 243 -2.73 4.33 -3.85
N GLY A 244 -2.72 5.50 -4.42
CA GLY A 244 -3.46 5.84 -5.60
C GLY A 244 -2.63 5.65 -6.84
#